data_0627613b64d12233713ed3c6b724346a
#
_entry.id   0627613b64d12233713ed3c6b724346a
#
_cell.length_a   1.000
_cell.length_b   1.000
_cell.length_c   1.000
_cell.angle_alpha   90.00
_cell.angle_beta   90.00
_cell.angle_gamma   90.00
#
_symmetry.space_group_name_H-M   'P 1'
#
loop_
_entity.id
_entity.type
_entity.pdbx_description
1 polymer ?
#
loop_
_entity_poly.entity_id
_entity_poly.type
_entity_poly.pdbx_seq_one_letter_code
_entity_poly.pdbx_strand_id
1 'polypeptide(L)'
;MSLKPIHHLFIASACLVIVSFLSLMIGNTLVSLPQLIQALFHFDGQNDVHTLVTGSRASRTIIALLTGAALAVAGLFMQVLTRNAVASPGLFGVNAGAVFFIVTGVTLIRVHSFEALVVMAFVGAILVTILVVGLGMFKQARFTPQRVILAGASISMLFTAFTQGILIMNETNLQGLLFWLSGSISLRNIWDIPWMMVIILLFLIAGFFMAPHLNILMTSDEIATGLGQNVKRIKWVIVLMISVLAGSSVALAGSIVFVGLIIPNIAKLILPPRYQLLIPYTALLGSCLMISADIVARVIIRPLELPVGIITGILGALVLIYLMKKGIYRV
;
A
#
# COMPACT_ATOMS: atom_id res chain seq x y z
N MET A 1 -6.81 14.64 -29.72
CA MET A 1 -7.66 15.33 -28.70
C MET A 1 -7.27 14.77 -27.33
N SER A 2 -6.56 15.52 -26.49
CA SER A 2 -6.28 15.08 -25.12
C SER A 2 -7.55 15.19 -24.29
N LEU A 3 -8.00 14.10 -23.71
CA LEU A 3 -9.14 14.09 -22.79
C LEU A 3 -8.88 15.08 -21.64
N LYS A 4 -9.94 15.80 -21.21
CA LYS A 4 -9.82 16.67 -20.03
C LYS A 4 -9.47 15.81 -18.79
N PRO A 5 -8.67 16.29 -17.85
CA PRO A 5 -8.24 15.52 -16.66
C PRO A 5 -9.39 14.85 -15.89
N ILE A 6 -10.56 15.47 -15.87
CA ILE A 6 -11.76 14.97 -15.19
C ILE A 6 -12.29 13.66 -15.83
N HIS A 7 -12.13 13.50 -17.16
CA HIS A 7 -12.55 12.27 -17.85
C HIS A 7 -11.68 11.07 -17.44
N HIS A 8 -10.39 11.28 -17.20
CA HIS A 8 -9.50 10.22 -16.71
C HIS A 8 -9.89 9.74 -15.31
N LEU A 9 -10.30 10.67 -14.42
CA LEU A 9 -10.84 10.30 -13.10
C LEU A 9 -12.13 9.49 -13.23
N PHE A 10 -13.02 9.90 -14.13
CA PHE A 10 -14.28 9.18 -14.36
C PHE A 10 -14.03 7.76 -14.89
N ILE A 11 -13.13 7.62 -15.87
CA ILE A 11 -12.76 6.32 -16.42
C ILE A 11 -12.13 5.41 -15.35
N ALA A 12 -11.22 5.96 -14.53
CA ALA A 12 -10.59 5.20 -13.44
C ALA A 12 -11.62 4.76 -12.37
N SER A 13 -12.59 5.64 -12.04
CA SER A 13 -13.68 5.29 -11.12
C SER A 13 -14.58 4.20 -11.69
N ALA A 14 -14.96 4.31 -12.97
CA ALA A 14 -15.76 3.29 -13.64
C ALA A 14 -15.01 1.95 -13.70
N CYS A 15 -13.71 1.97 -14.03
CA CYS A 15 -12.85 0.80 -14.01
C CYS A 15 -12.80 0.15 -12.60
N LEU A 16 -12.64 0.96 -11.55
CA LEU A 16 -12.63 0.48 -10.17
C LEU A 16 -13.94 -0.24 -9.81
N VAL A 17 -15.08 0.35 -10.18
CA VAL A 17 -16.40 -0.28 -9.95
C VAL A 17 -16.47 -1.62 -10.67
N ILE A 18 -16.12 -1.67 -11.95
CA ILE A 18 -16.16 -2.90 -12.75
C ILE A 18 -15.26 -3.99 -12.14
N VAL A 19 -14.02 -3.64 -11.81
CA VAL A 19 -13.06 -4.60 -11.25
C VAL A 19 -13.49 -5.06 -9.85
N SER A 20 -14.12 -4.20 -9.06
CA SER A 20 -14.68 -4.58 -7.75
C SER A 20 -15.83 -5.60 -7.91
N PHE A 21 -16.75 -5.39 -8.85
CA PHE A 21 -17.79 -6.36 -9.16
C PHE A 21 -17.20 -7.69 -9.66
N LEU A 22 -16.22 -7.66 -10.54
CA LEU A 22 -15.52 -8.86 -11.00
C LEU A 22 -14.84 -9.60 -9.84
N SER A 23 -14.27 -8.89 -8.87
CA SER A 23 -13.66 -9.49 -7.68
C SER A 23 -14.66 -10.23 -6.80
N LEU A 24 -15.90 -9.75 -6.73
CA LEU A 24 -16.99 -10.44 -6.00
C LEU A 24 -17.50 -11.68 -6.74
N MET A 25 -17.46 -11.66 -8.09
CA MET A 25 -17.93 -12.78 -8.92
C MET A 25 -16.88 -13.89 -9.09
N ILE A 26 -15.61 -13.51 -9.25
CA ILE A 26 -14.51 -14.42 -9.62
C ILE A 26 -13.76 -14.88 -8.36
N GLY A 27 -13.65 -16.20 -8.20
CA GLY A 27 -12.90 -16.85 -7.12
C GLY A 27 -12.76 -18.34 -7.42
N ASN A 28 -12.50 -19.16 -6.41
CA ASN A 28 -12.45 -20.63 -6.57
C ASN A 28 -13.78 -21.17 -7.10
N THR A 29 -14.89 -20.60 -6.67
CA THR A 29 -16.23 -20.81 -7.23
C THR A 29 -16.64 -19.56 -8.03
N LEU A 30 -17.32 -19.73 -9.15
CA LEU A 30 -17.90 -18.62 -9.90
C LEU A 30 -19.28 -18.30 -9.37
N VAL A 31 -19.54 -17.01 -9.14
CA VAL A 31 -20.86 -16.50 -8.73
C VAL A 31 -21.46 -15.78 -9.92
N SER A 32 -22.67 -16.14 -10.29
CA SER A 32 -23.38 -15.49 -11.39
C SER A 32 -23.88 -14.09 -10.99
N LEU A 33 -24.07 -13.20 -11.97
CA LEU A 33 -24.57 -11.85 -11.71
C LEU A 33 -25.91 -11.81 -10.96
N PRO A 34 -26.90 -12.66 -11.27
CA PRO A 34 -28.14 -12.73 -10.48
C PRO A 34 -27.91 -13.10 -9.02
N GLN A 35 -27.05 -14.09 -8.74
CA GLN A 35 -26.68 -14.48 -7.38
C GLN A 35 -25.97 -13.35 -6.63
N LEU A 36 -25.09 -12.61 -7.30
CA LEU A 36 -24.43 -11.43 -6.72
C LEU A 36 -25.44 -10.35 -6.34
N ILE A 37 -26.39 -10.05 -7.23
CA ILE A 37 -27.44 -9.07 -6.95
C ILE A 37 -28.32 -9.53 -5.79
N GLN A 38 -28.70 -10.80 -5.75
CA GLN A 38 -29.46 -11.36 -4.64
C GLN A 38 -28.70 -11.29 -3.32
N ALA A 39 -27.39 -11.64 -3.32
CA ALA A 39 -26.55 -11.56 -2.11
C ALA A 39 -26.43 -10.14 -1.56
N LEU A 40 -26.41 -9.11 -2.42
CA LEU A 40 -26.25 -7.71 -2.00
C LEU A 40 -27.58 -7.05 -1.56
N PHE A 41 -28.71 -7.39 -2.20
CA PHE A 41 -29.99 -6.71 -1.95
C PHE A 41 -31.01 -7.56 -1.18
N HIS A 42 -30.88 -8.90 -1.21
CA HIS A 42 -31.77 -9.86 -0.56
C HIS A 42 -30.97 -10.92 0.18
N PHE A 43 -30.15 -10.46 1.16
CA PHE A 43 -29.26 -11.33 1.91
C PHE A 43 -30.01 -12.41 2.67
N ASP A 44 -29.62 -13.68 2.44
CA ASP A 44 -30.10 -14.85 3.17
C ASP A 44 -28.89 -15.53 3.83
N GLY A 45 -28.90 -15.56 5.16
CA GLY A 45 -27.80 -16.13 5.96
C GLY A 45 -27.67 -17.65 5.87
N GLN A 46 -28.70 -18.35 5.33
CA GLN A 46 -28.63 -19.79 5.10
C GLN A 46 -28.08 -20.15 3.71
N ASN A 47 -27.92 -19.17 2.83
CA ASN A 47 -27.34 -19.37 1.51
C ASN A 47 -25.83 -19.18 1.55
N ASP A 48 -25.10 -20.27 1.32
CA ASP A 48 -23.61 -20.27 1.32
C ASP A 48 -23.01 -19.26 0.33
N VAL A 49 -23.66 -19.03 -0.81
CA VAL A 49 -23.20 -18.05 -1.81
C VAL A 49 -23.33 -16.63 -1.27
N HIS A 50 -24.41 -16.31 -0.56
CA HIS A 50 -24.61 -14.99 0.04
C HIS A 50 -23.60 -14.71 1.14
N THR A 51 -23.35 -15.69 2.02
CA THR A 51 -22.35 -15.57 3.10
C THR A 51 -20.94 -15.47 2.54
N LEU A 52 -20.61 -16.19 1.46
CA LEU A 52 -19.33 -16.10 0.76
C LEU A 52 -19.11 -14.71 0.15
N VAL A 53 -20.12 -14.15 -0.53
CA VAL A 53 -20.02 -12.86 -1.22
C VAL A 53 -19.88 -11.72 -0.22
N THR A 54 -20.76 -11.63 0.77
CA THR A 54 -20.82 -10.51 1.73
C THR A 54 -19.75 -10.60 2.82
N GLY A 55 -19.33 -11.81 3.18
CA GLY A 55 -18.28 -12.06 4.17
C GLY A 55 -16.89 -12.02 3.55
N SER A 56 -16.44 -13.16 3.09
CA SER A 56 -15.05 -13.37 2.67
C SER A 56 -14.66 -12.53 1.44
N ARG A 57 -15.47 -12.52 0.37
CA ARG A 57 -15.11 -11.80 -0.88
C ARG A 57 -15.19 -10.29 -0.74
N ALA A 58 -16.23 -9.80 -0.06
CA ALA A 58 -16.36 -8.36 0.20
C ALA A 58 -15.21 -7.87 1.06
N SER A 59 -14.88 -8.56 2.16
CA SER A 59 -13.75 -8.25 3.01
C SER A 59 -12.44 -8.18 2.20
N ARG A 60 -12.17 -9.19 1.41
CA ARG A 60 -10.97 -9.28 0.58
C ARG A 60 -10.88 -8.17 -0.47
N THR A 61 -12.00 -7.85 -1.13
CA THR A 61 -12.07 -6.76 -2.12
C THR A 61 -11.84 -5.41 -1.46
N ILE A 62 -12.39 -5.17 -0.27
CA ILE A 62 -12.18 -3.95 0.51
C ILE A 62 -10.72 -3.83 0.95
N ILE A 63 -10.10 -4.90 1.45
CA ILE A 63 -8.67 -4.89 1.81
C ILE A 63 -7.81 -4.54 0.58
N ALA A 64 -8.06 -5.18 -0.57
CA ALA A 64 -7.33 -4.89 -1.81
C ALA A 64 -7.49 -3.43 -2.25
N LEU A 65 -8.71 -2.90 -2.19
CA LEU A 65 -9.03 -1.51 -2.52
C LEU A 65 -8.25 -0.54 -1.62
N LEU A 66 -8.35 -0.72 -0.32
CA LEU A 66 -7.75 0.18 0.67
C LEU A 66 -6.22 0.12 0.63
N THR A 67 -5.64 -1.08 0.57
CA THR A 67 -4.19 -1.26 0.53
C THR A 67 -3.58 -0.74 -0.76
N GLY A 68 -4.29 -0.95 -1.89
CA GLY A 68 -3.88 -0.42 -3.19
C GLY A 68 -3.84 1.10 -3.22
N ALA A 69 -4.92 1.75 -2.75
CA ALA A 69 -5.00 3.20 -2.63
C ALA A 69 -3.91 3.76 -1.71
N ALA A 70 -3.77 3.16 -0.51
CA ALA A 70 -2.84 3.61 0.52
C ALA A 70 -1.38 3.48 0.06
N LEU A 71 -0.96 2.35 -0.50
CA LEU A 71 0.40 2.16 -1.01
C LEU A 71 0.72 3.09 -2.18
N ALA A 72 -0.22 3.28 -3.11
CA ALA A 72 -0.03 4.15 -4.25
C ALA A 72 0.13 5.62 -3.82
N VAL A 73 -0.72 6.11 -2.90
CA VAL A 73 -0.63 7.49 -2.39
C VAL A 73 0.60 7.66 -1.51
N ALA A 74 0.94 6.68 -0.65
CA ALA A 74 2.19 6.71 0.11
C ALA A 74 3.42 6.78 -0.80
N GLY A 75 3.40 6.05 -1.93
CA GLY A 75 4.41 6.11 -2.96
C GLY A 75 4.51 7.48 -3.62
N LEU A 76 3.38 8.10 -3.96
CA LEU A 76 3.35 9.45 -4.50
C LEU A 76 3.98 10.46 -3.53
N PHE A 77 3.66 10.38 -2.25
CA PHE A 77 4.24 11.23 -1.21
C PHE A 77 5.74 10.98 -1.02
N MET A 78 6.17 9.72 -1.11
CA MET A 78 7.58 9.35 -1.04
C MET A 78 8.38 9.95 -2.20
N GLN A 79 7.85 9.91 -3.42
CA GLN A 79 8.48 10.52 -4.59
C GLN A 79 8.56 12.04 -4.48
N VAL A 80 7.57 12.71 -3.89
CA VAL A 80 7.62 14.15 -3.58
C VAL A 80 8.69 14.45 -2.55
N LEU A 81 8.69 13.71 -1.43
CA LEU A 81 9.59 13.94 -0.32
C LEU A 81 11.06 13.77 -0.70
N THR A 82 11.35 12.76 -1.53
CA THR A 82 12.71 12.43 -1.96
C THR A 82 13.10 13.09 -3.28
N ARG A 83 12.15 13.72 -3.96
CA ARG A 83 12.33 14.22 -5.35
C ARG A 83 12.90 13.17 -6.29
N ASN A 84 12.51 11.93 -6.08
CA ASN A 84 13.00 10.77 -6.83
C ASN A 84 11.81 9.91 -7.30
N ALA A 85 11.67 9.76 -8.61
CA ALA A 85 10.58 9.01 -9.23
C ALA A 85 10.63 7.49 -8.93
N VAL A 86 11.78 6.94 -8.57
CA VAL A 86 11.94 5.52 -8.23
C VAL A 86 11.85 5.25 -6.73
N ALA A 87 11.54 6.26 -5.91
CA ALA A 87 11.36 6.06 -4.48
C ALA A 87 10.03 5.35 -4.18
N SER A 88 10.07 4.44 -3.22
CA SER A 88 8.92 3.70 -2.71
C SER A 88 8.90 3.69 -1.18
N PRO A 89 7.73 3.51 -0.52
CA PRO A 89 7.64 3.52 0.94
C PRO A 89 8.53 2.49 1.64
N GLY A 90 8.86 1.39 0.96
CA GLY A 90 9.76 0.35 1.48
C GLY A 90 11.16 0.85 1.85
N LEU A 91 11.61 1.95 1.20
CA LEU A 91 12.90 2.57 1.52
C LEU A 91 12.98 3.18 2.94
N PHE A 92 11.85 3.36 3.61
CA PHE A 92 11.80 3.81 5.01
C PHE A 92 11.78 2.66 6.02
N GLY A 93 11.98 1.43 5.59
CA GLY A 93 12.00 0.26 6.47
C GLY A 93 10.62 -0.18 6.97
N VAL A 94 9.54 0.37 6.41
CA VAL A 94 8.14 0.07 6.81
C VAL A 94 7.88 -1.43 6.83
N ASN A 95 8.24 -2.13 5.75
CA ASN A 95 8.02 -3.57 5.63
C ASN A 95 8.86 -4.36 6.64
N ALA A 96 10.15 -4.03 6.79
CA ALA A 96 11.05 -4.71 7.71
C ALA A 96 10.60 -4.54 9.16
N GLY A 97 10.15 -3.34 9.54
CA GLY A 97 9.59 -3.05 10.86
C GLY A 97 8.32 -3.85 11.13
N ALA A 98 7.36 -3.82 10.23
CA ALA A 98 6.11 -4.56 10.37
C ALA A 98 6.36 -6.06 10.54
N VAL A 99 7.18 -6.64 9.66
CA VAL A 99 7.51 -8.07 9.68
C VAL A 99 8.23 -8.47 10.97
N PHE A 100 9.22 -7.69 11.41
CA PHE A 100 9.94 -7.96 12.64
C PHE A 100 9.02 -8.01 13.85
N PHE A 101 8.10 -7.03 13.98
CA PHE A 101 7.16 -6.99 15.09
C PHE A 101 6.15 -8.13 15.04
N ILE A 102 5.68 -8.54 13.85
CA ILE A 102 4.81 -9.73 13.71
C ILE A 102 5.55 -10.99 14.14
N VAL A 103 6.76 -11.21 13.61
CA VAL A 103 7.55 -12.41 13.93
C VAL A 103 7.87 -12.47 15.43
N THR A 104 8.27 -11.36 16.01
CA THR A 104 8.47 -11.24 17.47
C THR A 104 7.20 -11.55 18.24
N GLY A 105 6.06 -11.02 17.80
CA GLY A 105 4.75 -11.26 18.43
C GLY A 105 4.34 -12.72 18.42
N VAL A 106 4.45 -13.37 17.26
CA VAL A 106 4.07 -14.78 17.12
C VAL A 106 5.02 -15.71 17.87
N THR A 107 6.34 -15.47 17.75
CA THR A 107 7.35 -16.42 18.23
C THR A 107 7.72 -16.21 19.70
N LEU A 108 7.94 -14.98 20.13
CA LEU A 108 8.40 -14.67 21.49
C LEU A 108 7.26 -14.37 22.44
N ILE A 109 6.24 -13.59 21.99
CA ILE A 109 5.10 -13.19 22.83
C ILE A 109 3.94 -14.18 22.74
N ARG A 110 3.94 -15.06 21.71
CA ARG A 110 2.90 -16.07 21.43
C ARG A 110 1.51 -15.45 21.18
N VAL A 111 1.48 -14.34 20.46
CA VAL A 111 0.24 -13.70 20.03
C VAL A 111 -0.32 -14.45 18.83
N HIS A 112 -1.58 -14.87 18.90
CA HIS A 112 -2.24 -15.61 17.82
C HIS A 112 -3.45 -14.89 17.24
N SER A 113 -3.98 -13.84 17.91
CA SER A 113 -5.11 -13.08 17.40
C SER A 113 -4.69 -12.21 16.19
N PHE A 114 -5.49 -12.27 15.12
CA PHE A 114 -5.24 -11.48 13.91
C PHE A 114 -5.18 -9.97 14.21
N GLU A 115 -6.11 -9.48 15.03
CA GLU A 115 -6.15 -8.07 15.44
C GLU A 115 -4.85 -7.61 16.11
N ALA A 116 -4.36 -8.36 17.08
CA ALA A 116 -3.12 -8.01 17.77
C ALA A 116 -1.90 -8.05 16.84
N LEU A 117 -1.84 -8.99 15.89
CA LEU A 117 -0.78 -9.02 14.88
C LEU A 117 -0.84 -7.81 13.94
N VAL A 118 -2.05 -7.38 13.55
CA VAL A 118 -2.24 -6.14 12.76
C VAL A 118 -1.76 -4.92 13.54
N VAL A 119 -2.10 -4.81 14.81
CA VAL A 119 -1.60 -3.71 15.68
C VAL A 119 -0.08 -3.74 15.78
N MET A 120 0.52 -4.90 16.02
CA MET A 120 1.98 -5.05 16.10
C MET A 120 2.67 -4.68 14.79
N ALA A 121 2.15 -5.13 13.65
CA ALA A 121 2.66 -4.77 12.33
C ALA A 121 2.61 -3.26 12.08
N PHE A 122 1.48 -2.65 12.40
CA PHE A 122 1.25 -1.22 12.23
C PHE A 122 2.18 -0.39 13.12
N VAL A 123 2.28 -0.73 14.40
CA VAL A 123 3.19 -0.08 15.35
C VAL A 123 4.65 -0.27 14.92
N GLY A 124 5.04 -1.47 14.54
CA GLY A 124 6.40 -1.78 14.06
C GLY A 124 6.77 -0.97 12.82
N ALA A 125 5.85 -0.86 11.85
CA ALA A 125 6.06 -0.05 10.67
C ALA A 125 6.30 1.44 11.01
N ILE A 126 5.47 2.01 11.88
CA ILE A 126 5.59 3.42 12.30
C ILE A 126 6.88 3.65 13.09
N LEU A 127 7.19 2.81 14.08
CA LEU A 127 8.37 2.96 14.91
C LEU A 127 9.66 2.89 14.09
N VAL A 128 9.77 1.92 13.18
CA VAL A 128 10.95 1.78 12.32
C VAL A 128 11.06 2.95 11.35
N THR A 129 9.96 3.44 10.80
CA THR A 129 9.99 4.63 9.93
C THR A 129 10.45 5.88 10.69
N ILE A 130 9.96 6.10 11.91
CA ILE A 130 10.39 7.22 12.76
C ILE A 130 11.89 7.09 13.09
N LEU A 131 12.37 5.89 13.38
CA LEU A 131 13.78 5.61 13.65
C LEU A 131 14.65 5.91 12.43
N VAL A 132 14.25 5.46 11.25
CA VAL A 132 14.96 5.71 9.97
C VAL A 132 15.05 7.20 9.67
N VAL A 133 13.92 7.91 9.75
CA VAL A 133 13.90 9.36 9.48
C VAL A 133 14.67 10.12 10.54
N GLY A 134 14.54 9.74 11.82
CA GLY A 134 15.29 10.34 12.92
C GLY A 134 16.81 10.20 12.74
N LEU A 135 17.29 9.02 12.36
CA LEU A 135 18.71 8.78 12.06
C LEU A 135 19.15 9.53 10.79
N GLY A 136 18.34 9.54 9.75
CA GLY A 136 18.65 10.27 8.53
C GLY A 136 18.75 11.79 8.70
N MET A 137 18.08 12.33 9.72
CA MET A 137 18.10 13.76 10.08
C MET A 137 19.08 14.10 11.23
N PHE A 138 19.77 13.10 11.80
CA PHE A 138 20.64 13.26 12.96
C PHE A 138 21.77 14.28 12.68
N LYS A 139 21.98 15.21 13.61
CA LYS A 139 22.98 16.29 13.57
C LYS A 139 22.86 17.29 12.40
N GLN A 140 21.75 17.34 11.65
CA GLN A 140 21.59 18.32 10.58
C GLN A 140 20.22 19.03 10.62
N ALA A 141 20.25 20.33 10.27
CA ALA A 141 19.05 21.16 10.17
C ALA A 141 18.23 20.89 8.89
N ARG A 142 18.80 20.20 7.90
CA ARG A 142 18.17 19.97 6.60
C ARG A 142 17.91 18.50 6.34
N PHE A 143 16.72 18.22 5.82
CA PHE A 143 16.32 16.89 5.32
C PHE A 143 17.11 16.56 4.04
N THR A 144 17.92 15.49 4.10
CA THR A 144 18.70 15.01 2.96
C THR A 144 18.18 13.64 2.53
N PRO A 145 17.51 13.53 1.36
CA PRO A 145 16.89 12.29 0.90
C PRO A 145 17.83 11.09 0.88
N GLN A 146 19.07 11.29 0.39
CA GLN A 146 20.07 10.22 0.27
C GLN A 146 20.42 9.60 1.63
N ARG A 147 20.53 10.40 2.71
CA ARG A 147 20.83 9.91 4.05
C ARG A 147 19.68 9.11 4.62
N VAL A 148 18.44 9.55 4.41
CA VAL A 148 17.25 8.82 4.87
C VAL A 148 17.12 7.49 4.13
N ILE A 149 17.40 7.46 2.82
CA ILE A 149 17.42 6.22 2.03
C ILE A 149 18.50 5.25 2.54
N LEU A 150 19.72 5.76 2.80
CA LEU A 150 20.81 4.93 3.32
C LEU A 150 20.50 4.41 4.73
N ALA A 151 19.99 5.27 5.62
CA ALA A 151 19.53 4.86 6.95
C ALA A 151 18.43 3.80 6.85
N GLY A 152 17.46 3.99 5.95
CA GLY A 152 16.37 3.04 5.71
C GLY A 152 16.88 1.69 5.22
N ALA A 153 17.83 1.65 4.28
CA ALA A 153 18.44 0.42 3.82
C ALA A 153 19.18 -0.31 4.95
N SER A 154 20.01 0.42 5.72
CA SER A 154 20.77 -0.17 6.84
C SER A 154 19.86 -0.72 7.93
N ILE A 155 18.84 0.04 8.33
CA ILE A 155 17.87 -0.39 9.33
C ILE A 155 17.01 -1.56 8.84
N SER A 156 16.59 -1.55 7.56
CA SER A 156 15.86 -2.68 6.97
C SER A 156 16.69 -3.96 6.99
N MET A 157 17.98 -3.89 6.64
CA MET A 157 18.88 -5.05 6.72
C MET A 157 19.02 -5.55 8.16
N LEU A 158 19.17 -4.67 9.14
CA LEU A 158 19.26 -5.02 10.55
C LEU A 158 18.00 -5.74 11.04
N PHE A 159 16.82 -5.16 10.81
CA PHE A 159 15.56 -5.79 11.21
C PHE A 159 15.28 -7.10 10.46
N THR A 160 15.68 -7.19 9.19
CA THR A 160 15.61 -8.46 8.43
C THR A 160 16.52 -9.52 9.05
N ALA A 161 17.75 -9.19 9.43
CA ALA A 161 18.67 -10.12 10.09
C ALA A 161 18.11 -10.60 11.45
N PHE A 162 17.55 -9.71 12.27
CA PHE A 162 16.88 -10.09 13.51
C PHE A 162 15.68 -10.99 13.27
N THR A 163 14.86 -10.68 12.27
CA THR A 163 13.72 -11.51 11.86
C THR A 163 14.17 -12.91 11.49
N GLN A 164 15.19 -13.04 10.64
CA GLN A 164 15.76 -14.34 10.25
C GLN A 164 16.31 -15.11 11.43
N GLY A 165 17.02 -14.44 12.36
CA GLY A 165 17.51 -15.06 13.59
C GLY A 165 16.38 -15.65 14.44
N ILE A 166 15.29 -14.92 14.63
CA ILE A 166 14.11 -15.41 15.38
C ILE A 166 13.46 -16.61 14.66
N LEU A 167 13.34 -16.55 13.32
CA LEU A 167 12.72 -17.63 12.53
C LEU A 167 13.53 -18.93 12.60
N ILE A 168 14.87 -18.86 12.56
CA ILE A 168 15.76 -20.03 12.69
C ILE A 168 15.59 -20.70 14.07
N MET A 169 15.38 -19.91 15.12
CA MET A 169 15.17 -20.44 16.47
C MET A 169 13.79 -21.08 16.68
N ASN A 170 12.83 -20.86 15.80
CA ASN A 170 11.44 -21.30 15.96
C ASN A 170 10.83 -21.79 14.63
N GLU A 171 11.24 -22.98 14.20
CA GLU A 171 10.79 -23.56 12.91
C GLU A 171 9.30 -23.93 12.84
N THR A 172 8.63 -24.12 13.97
CA THR A 172 7.25 -24.65 14.05
C THR A 172 6.17 -23.73 13.48
N ASN A 173 6.41 -22.40 13.38
CA ASN A 173 5.41 -21.42 12.94
C ASN A 173 5.70 -20.82 11.54
N LEU A 174 6.65 -21.38 10.82
CA LEU A 174 7.15 -20.82 9.55
C LEU A 174 6.07 -20.70 8.47
N GLN A 175 5.19 -21.69 8.30
CA GLN A 175 4.23 -21.70 7.19
C GLN A 175 3.25 -20.53 7.23
N GLY A 176 2.66 -20.23 8.39
CA GLY A 176 1.73 -19.10 8.53
C GLY A 176 2.41 -17.73 8.32
N LEU A 177 3.67 -17.61 8.75
CA LEU A 177 4.47 -16.41 8.59
C LEU A 177 4.90 -16.18 7.13
N LEU A 178 5.19 -17.25 6.37
CA LEU A 178 5.56 -17.15 4.95
C LEU A 178 4.48 -16.50 4.10
N PHE A 179 3.19 -16.76 4.39
CA PHE A 179 2.08 -16.07 3.73
C PHE A 179 2.06 -14.56 4.03
N TRP A 180 2.39 -14.17 5.26
CA TRP A 180 2.53 -12.76 5.62
C TRP A 180 3.71 -12.09 4.91
N LEU A 181 4.86 -12.75 4.89
CA LEU A 181 6.08 -12.27 4.24
C LEU A 181 5.89 -12.10 2.73
N SER A 182 5.12 -12.98 2.11
CA SER A 182 4.87 -12.97 0.66
C SER A 182 3.81 -11.96 0.22
N GLY A 183 3.11 -11.30 1.16
CA GLY A 183 2.01 -10.37 0.86
C GLY A 183 0.76 -11.09 0.40
N SER A 184 -0.10 -11.49 1.33
CA SER A 184 -1.35 -12.18 1.05
C SER A 184 -2.54 -11.50 1.72
N ILE A 185 -3.67 -11.45 0.99
CA ILE A 185 -4.96 -10.95 1.49
C ILE A 185 -5.87 -12.13 1.88
N SER A 186 -5.48 -13.37 1.54
CA SER A 186 -6.24 -14.57 1.85
C SER A 186 -6.43 -14.76 3.35
N LEU A 187 -7.60 -15.26 3.74
CA LEU A 187 -7.97 -15.58 5.13
C LEU A 187 -8.00 -14.37 6.08
N ARG A 188 -8.08 -13.15 5.57
CA ARG A 188 -8.18 -11.94 6.37
C ARG A 188 -9.58 -11.37 6.32
N ASN A 189 -10.08 -10.99 7.49
CA ASN A 189 -11.41 -10.43 7.62
C ASN A 189 -11.29 -8.97 8.09
N ILE A 190 -11.70 -8.04 7.22
CA ILE A 190 -11.66 -6.59 7.55
C ILE A 190 -12.67 -6.23 8.63
N TRP A 191 -13.73 -7.03 8.77
CA TRP A 191 -14.77 -6.79 9.75
C TRP A 191 -14.29 -6.99 11.20
N ASP A 192 -13.20 -7.74 11.40
CA ASP A 192 -12.57 -7.91 12.71
C ASP A 192 -11.76 -6.67 13.14
N ILE A 193 -11.38 -5.81 12.16
CA ILE A 193 -10.54 -4.63 12.37
C ILE A 193 -11.07 -3.38 11.63
N PRO A 194 -12.33 -2.99 11.84
CA PRO A 194 -12.95 -1.89 11.09
C PRO A 194 -12.25 -0.54 11.30
N TRP A 195 -11.59 -0.35 12.45
CA TRP A 195 -10.82 0.86 12.74
C TRP A 195 -9.67 1.11 11.75
N MET A 196 -9.10 0.06 11.14
CA MET A 196 -8.06 0.20 10.13
C MET A 196 -8.59 0.83 8.85
N MET A 197 -9.84 0.51 8.45
CA MET A 197 -10.51 1.17 7.32
C MET A 197 -10.64 2.67 7.59
N VAL A 198 -11.06 3.05 8.79
CA VAL A 198 -11.24 4.45 9.18
C VAL A 198 -9.90 5.19 9.14
N ILE A 199 -8.83 4.60 9.66
CA ILE A 199 -7.48 5.20 9.62
C ILE A 199 -7.04 5.42 8.16
N ILE A 200 -7.13 4.42 7.30
CA ILE A 200 -6.71 4.56 5.90
C ILE A 200 -7.52 5.65 5.19
N LEU A 201 -8.84 5.63 5.33
CA LEU A 201 -9.71 6.64 4.70
C LEU A 201 -9.41 8.05 5.21
N LEU A 202 -9.24 8.21 6.51
CA LEU A 202 -8.90 9.50 7.13
C LEU A 202 -7.58 10.04 6.57
N PHE A 203 -6.55 9.19 6.46
CA PHE A 203 -5.25 9.62 5.93
C PHE A 203 -5.25 9.83 4.41
N LEU A 204 -6.08 9.11 3.64
CA LEU A 204 -6.28 9.40 2.22
C LEU A 204 -6.97 10.75 2.00
N ILE A 205 -8.00 11.05 2.80
CA ILE A 205 -8.69 12.35 2.77
C ILE A 205 -7.74 13.47 3.23
N ALA A 206 -7.03 13.29 4.34
CA ALA A 206 -6.03 14.26 4.79
C ALA A 206 -4.93 14.47 3.74
N GLY A 207 -4.53 13.42 3.04
CA GLY A 207 -3.60 13.48 1.91
C GLY A 207 -4.08 14.37 0.78
N PHE A 208 -5.37 14.32 0.45
CA PHE A 208 -5.96 15.21 -0.55
C PHE A 208 -5.84 16.68 -0.15
N PHE A 209 -6.08 17.02 1.13
CA PHE A 209 -5.91 18.38 1.64
C PHE A 209 -4.46 18.85 1.67
N MET A 210 -3.48 17.93 1.63
CA MET A 210 -2.06 18.28 1.51
C MET A 210 -1.66 18.69 0.09
N ALA A 211 -2.49 18.48 -0.94
CA ALA A 211 -2.17 18.73 -2.34
C ALA A 211 -1.63 20.14 -2.64
N PRO A 212 -2.19 21.25 -2.12
CA PRO A 212 -1.64 22.60 -2.33
C PRO A 212 -0.20 22.73 -1.82
N HIS A 213 0.08 22.16 -0.65
CA HIS A 213 1.40 22.19 -0.05
C HIS A 213 2.42 21.40 -0.86
N LEU A 214 2.02 20.26 -1.44
CA LEU A 214 2.86 19.45 -2.31
C LEU A 214 3.20 20.17 -3.62
N ASN A 215 2.24 20.89 -4.23
CA ASN A 215 2.49 21.67 -5.43
C ASN A 215 3.61 22.72 -5.20
N ILE A 216 3.58 23.40 -4.05
CA ILE A 216 4.59 24.40 -3.69
C ILE A 216 5.93 23.72 -3.38
N LEU A 217 5.93 22.60 -2.63
CA LEU A 217 7.14 21.89 -2.24
C LEU A 217 7.92 21.34 -3.45
N MET A 218 7.23 21.06 -4.57
CA MET A 218 7.88 20.56 -5.79
C MET A 218 8.68 21.61 -6.56
N THR A 219 8.55 22.90 -6.26
CA THR A 219 9.38 23.94 -6.88
C THR A 219 10.80 23.91 -6.33
N SER A 220 11.03 24.47 -5.16
CA SER A 220 12.27 24.33 -4.37
C SER A 220 11.96 24.61 -2.89
N ASP A 221 12.84 24.18 -1.98
CA ASP A 221 12.70 24.47 -0.55
C ASP A 221 12.79 25.98 -0.26
N GLU A 222 13.63 26.70 -1.03
CA GLU A 222 13.81 28.16 -0.91
C GLU A 222 12.54 28.90 -1.36
N ILE A 223 11.99 28.55 -2.53
CA ILE A 223 10.74 29.15 -3.04
C ILE A 223 9.57 28.85 -2.08
N ALA A 224 9.48 27.60 -1.61
CA ALA A 224 8.44 27.20 -0.66
C ALA A 224 8.51 28.03 0.64
N THR A 225 9.71 28.25 1.15
CA THR A 225 9.93 29.09 2.35
C THR A 225 9.62 30.55 2.07
N GLY A 226 10.00 31.10 0.91
CA GLY A 226 9.67 32.46 0.49
C GLY A 226 8.15 32.72 0.36
N LEU A 227 7.37 31.66 0.02
CA LEU A 227 5.92 31.70 0.00
C LEU A 227 5.29 31.47 1.41
N GLY A 228 6.08 31.50 2.48
CA GLY A 228 5.61 31.36 3.86
C GLY A 228 5.36 29.91 4.32
N GLN A 229 5.79 28.91 3.53
CA GLN A 229 5.57 27.53 3.88
C GLN A 229 6.64 27.03 4.88
N ASN A 230 6.21 26.43 6.00
CA ASN A 230 7.13 25.76 6.91
C ASN A 230 7.51 24.36 6.35
N VAL A 231 8.55 24.37 5.47
CA VAL A 231 9.01 23.17 4.75
C VAL A 231 9.32 22.00 5.70
N LYS A 232 9.95 22.27 6.86
CA LYS A 232 10.28 21.23 7.84
C LYS A 232 9.02 20.55 8.38
N ARG A 233 8.02 21.34 8.77
CA ARG A 233 6.74 20.81 9.28
C ARG A 233 6.01 19.99 8.23
N ILE A 234 5.99 20.45 6.98
CA ILE A 234 5.32 19.75 5.89
C ILE A 234 6.01 18.43 5.58
N LYS A 235 7.35 18.38 5.53
CA LYS A 235 8.10 17.14 5.34
C LYS A 235 7.79 16.13 6.43
N TRP A 236 7.68 16.54 7.70
CA TRP A 236 7.27 15.66 8.80
C TRP A 236 5.84 15.14 8.64
N VAL A 237 4.90 15.99 8.20
CA VAL A 237 3.53 15.55 7.91
C VAL A 237 3.51 14.52 6.79
N ILE A 238 4.31 14.73 5.73
CA ILE A 238 4.45 13.76 4.62
C ILE A 238 5.01 12.43 5.14
N VAL A 239 6.04 12.46 5.99
CA VAL A 239 6.59 11.24 6.61
C VAL A 239 5.53 10.50 7.41
N LEU A 240 4.74 11.21 8.22
CA LEU A 240 3.63 10.62 8.96
C LEU A 240 2.59 9.99 8.02
N MET A 241 2.21 10.68 6.95
CA MET A 241 1.30 10.15 5.92
C MET A 241 1.83 8.85 5.30
N ILE A 242 3.11 8.84 4.90
CA ILE A 242 3.75 7.65 4.34
C ILE A 242 3.74 6.50 5.35
N SER A 243 4.14 6.78 6.61
CA SER A 243 4.23 5.77 7.67
C SER A 243 2.89 5.12 7.95
N VAL A 244 1.83 5.92 8.08
CA VAL A 244 0.50 5.42 8.40
C VAL A 244 -0.11 4.68 7.21
N LEU A 245 -0.08 5.25 6.01
CA LEU A 245 -0.67 4.61 4.82
C LEU A 245 0.07 3.31 4.44
N ALA A 246 1.40 3.35 4.39
CA ALA A 246 2.17 2.15 4.08
C ALA A 246 2.14 1.13 5.23
N GLY A 247 2.24 1.58 6.48
CA GLY A 247 2.15 0.73 7.67
C GLY A 247 0.81 0.01 7.77
N SER A 248 -0.30 0.70 7.54
CA SER A 248 -1.65 0.10 7.48
C SER A 248 -1.74 -0.94 6.38
N SER A 249 -1.16 -0.66 5.21
CA SER A 249 -1.19 -1.59 4.07
C SER A 249 -0.41 -2.88 4.38
N VAL A 250 0.78 -2.75 4.99
CA VAL A 250 1.58 -3.92 5.38
C VAL A 250 0.89 -4.70 6.51
N ALA A 251 0.28 -4.02 7.45
CA ALA A 251 -0.50 -4.65 8.51
C ALA A 251 -1.69 -5.47 7.96
N LEU A 252 -2.39 -4.97 6.94
CA LEU A 252 -3.54 -5.64 6.32
C LEU A 252 -3.15 -6.72 5.32
N ALA A 253 -2.20 -6.46 4.44
CA ALA A 253 -1.93 -7.28 3.26
C ALA A 253 -0.53 -7.92 3.26
N GLY A 254 0.29 -7.64 4.28
CA GLY A 254 1.69 -8.09 4.31
C GLY A 254 2.59 -7.27 3.39
N SER A 255 3.77 -7.81 3.10
CA SER A 255 4.78 -7.10 2.29
C SER A 255 4.39 -7.08 0.82
N ILE A 256 3.81 -5.96 0.37
CA ILE A 256 3.49 -5.71 -1.04
C ILE A 256 4.48 -4.68 -1.59
N VAL A 257 5.09 -5.01 -2.72
CA VAL A 257 6.11 -4.18 -3.36
C VAL A 257 5.60 -3.61 -4.69
N PHE A 258 6.29 -2.60 -5.20
CA PHE A 258 6.09 -1.97 -6.50
C PHE A 258 4.83 -1.11 -6.69
N VAL A 259 3.71 -1.34 -6.00
CA VAL A 259 2.48 -0.54 -6.17
C VAL A 259 2.76 0.95 -5.97
N GLY A 260 3.43 1.31 -4.87
CA GLY A 260 3.80 2.69 -4.54
C GLY A 260 4.89 3.30 -5.44
N LEU A 261 5.58 2.47 -6.24
CA LEU A 261 6.55 2.96 -7.21
C LEU A 261 5.90 3.21 -8.56
N ILE A 262 5.12 2.26 -9.05
CA ILE A 262 4.63 2.23 -10.43
C ILE A 262 3.44 3.16 -10.62
N ILE A 263 2.45 3.05 -9.75
CA ILE A 263 1.18 3.75 -9.91
C ILE A 263 1.35 5.28 -9.96
N PRO A 264 2.13 5.91 -9.07
CA PRO A 264 2.37 7.35 -9.18
C PRO A 264 3.04 7.77 -10.51
N ASN A 265 3.94 6.93 -11.02
CA ASN A 265 4.60 7.21 -12.30
C ASN A 265 3.63 7.11 -13.47
N ILE A 266 2.77 6.07 -13.50
CA ILE A 266 1.71 5.96 -14.50
C ILE A 266 0.76 7.17 -14.41
N ALA A 267 0.36 7.56 -13.21
CA ALA A 267 -0.52 8.71 -13.00
C ALA A 267 0.08 10.01 -13.55
N LYS A 268 1.37 10.26 -13.33
CA LYS A 268 2.10 11.44 -13.83
C LYS A 268 2.27 11.45 -15.34
N LEU A 269 2.23 10.31 -16.02
CA LEU A 269 2.26 10.23 -17.48
C LEU A 269 0.92 10.63 -18.13
N ILE A 270 -0.18 10.46 -17.39
CA ILE A 270 -1.53 10.65 -17.90
C ILE A 270 -2.09 12.02 -17.51
N LEU A 271 -1.82 12.46 -16.28
CA LEU A 271 -2.34 13.71 -15.73
C LEU A 271 -1.27 14.78 -15.58
N PRO A 272 -1.66 16.07 -15.69
CA PRO A 272 -0.76 17.18 -15.42
C PRO A 272 -0.26 17.13 -13.96
N PRO A 273 0.90 17.75 -13.66
CA PRO A 273 1.53 17.69 -12.33
C PRO A 273 0.80 18.59 -11.30
N ARG A 274 -0.49 18.34 -11.11
CA ARG A 274 -1.34 18.97 -10.08
C ARG A 274 -1.75 17.91 -9.07
N TYR A 275 -1.28 18.02 -7.84
CA TYR A 275 -1.49 17.01 -6.81
C TYR A 275 -2.96 16.83 -6.41
N GLN A 276 -3.81 17.86 -6.60
CA GLN A 276 -5.27 17.76 -6.43
C GLN A 276 -5.91 16.70 -7.37
N LEU A 277 -5.32 16.49 -8.54
CA LEU A 277 -5.76 15.46 -9.49
C LEU A 277 -4.98 14.16 -9.33
N LEU A 278 -3.66 14.28 -9.08
CA LEU A 278 -2.78 13.12 -8.97
C LEU A 278 -3.11 12.23 -7.76
N ILE A 279 -3.43 12.80 -6.59
CA ILE A 279 -3.70 12.01 -5.39
C ILE A 279 -4.91 11.10 -5.58
N PRO A 280 -6.13 11.60 -5.93
CA PRO A 280 -7.28 10.74 -6.12
C PRO A 280 -7.10 9.77 -7.29
N TYR A 281 -6.47 10.20 -8.38
CA TYR A 281 -6.22 9.33 -9.52
C TYR A 281 -5.25 8.19 -9.18
N THR A 282 -4.20 8.49 -8.43
CA THR A 282 -3.24 7.49 -7.94
C THR A 282 -3.91 6.50 -6.99
N ALA A 283 -4.80 6.96 -6.10
CA ALA A 283 -5.57 6.08 -5.24
C ALA A 283 -6.45 5.12 -6.04
N LEU A 284 -7.20 5.63 -7.03
CA LEU A 284 -8.07 4.82 -7.90
C LEU A 284 -7.26 3.77 -8.67
N LEU A 285 -6.17 4.16 -9.32
CA LEU A 285 -5.33 3.23 -10.07
C LEU A 285 -4.68 2.18 -9.17
N GLY A 286 -4.23 2.57 -7.97
CA GLY A 286 -3.67 1.65 -6.98
C GLY A 286 -4.68 0.60 -6.54
N SER A 287 -5.92 1.01 -6.27
CA SER A 287 -7.03 0.10 -5.96
C SER A 287 -7.32 -0.84 -7.11
N CYS A 288 -7.42 -0.33 -8.35
CA CYS A 288 -7.65 -1.16 -9.54
C CYS A 288 -6.54 -2.21 -9.70
N LEU A 289 -5.27 -1.82 -9.56
CA LEU A 289 -4.14 -2.74 -9.69
C LEU A 289 -4.21 -3.85 -8.64
N MET A 290 -4.46 -3.49 -7.37
CA MET A 290 -4.49 -4.46 -6.28
C MET A 290 -5.65 -5.45 -6.40
N ILE A 291 -6.85 -4.98 -6.74
CA ILE A 291 -8.00 -5.87 -6.95
C ILE A 291 -7.76 -6.78 -8.14
N SER A 292 -7.21 -6.25 -9.25
CA SER A 292 -6.89 -7.06 -10.43
C SER A 292 -5.83 -8.10 -10.14
N ALA A 293 -4.77 -7.74 -9.41
CA ALA A 293 -3.73 -8.67 -8.98
C ALA A 293 -4.28 -9.77 -8.06
N ASP A 294 -5.22 -9.43 -7.17
CA ASP A 294 -5.88 -10.39 -6.29
C ASP A 294 -6.79 -11.35 -7.07
N ILE A 295 -7.53 -10.88 -8.07
CA ILE A 295 -8.32 -11.76 -8.97
C ILE A 295 -7.40 -12.75 -9.68
N VAL A 296 -6.29 -12.27 -10.25
CA VAL A 296 -5.30 -13.13 -10.92
C VAL A 296 -4.71 -14.15 -9.95
N ALA A 297 -4.34 -13.73 -8.74
CA ALA A 297 -3.79 -14.60 -7.69
C ALA A 297 -4.71 -15.76 -7.31
N ARG A 298 -6.05 -15.54 -7.36
CA ARG A 298 -7.08 -16.56 -7.08
C ARG A 298 -7.31 -17.54 -8.23
N VAL A 299 -6.98 -17.17 -9.46
CA VAL A 299 -7.39 -17.92 -10.66
C VAL A 299 -6.25 -18.74 -11.26
N ILE A 300 -5.01 -18.26 -11.12
CA ILE A 300 -3.85 -18.76 -11.89
C ILE A 300 -3.47 -20.21 -11.56
N ILE A 301 -3.62 -20.68 -10.31
CA ILE A 301 -3.24 -22.04 -9.87
C ILE A 301 -4.37 -22.69 -9.04
N ARG A 302 -5.59 -22.69 -9.54
CA ARG A 302 -6.73 -23.32 -8.82
C ARG A 302 -6.47 -24.81 -8.54
N PRO A 303 -6.85 -25.33 -7.36
CA PRO A 303 -7.59 -24.68 -6.26
C PRO A 303 -6.72 -23.89 -5.27
N LEU A 304 -5.40 -23.88 -5.44
CA LEU A 304 -4.47 -23.11 -4.61
C LEU A 304 -4.51 -21.62 -4.98
N GLU A 305 -4.18 -20.77 -4.01
CA GLU A 305 -4.10 -19.32 -4.19
C GLU A 305 -2.66 -18.85 -4.04
N LEU A 306 -2.22 -17.97 -4.95
CA LEU A 306 -0.93 -17.30 -4.83
C LEU A 306 -1.04 -16.07 -3.91
N PRO A 307 0.02 -15.76 -3.14
CA PRO A 307 0.13 -14.45 -2.51
C PRO A 307 0.09 -13.32 -3.55
N VAL A 308 -0.74 -12.30 -3.30
CA VAL A 308 -0.90 -11.17 -4.22
C VAL A 308 0.39 -10.38 -4.42
N GLY A 309 1.28 -10.40 -3.42
CA GLY A 309 2.60 -9.78 -3.48
C GLY A 309 3.48 -10.33 -4.60
N ILE A 310 3.35 -11.61 -4.94
CA ILE A 310 4.07 -12.23 -6.06
C ILE A 310 3.59 -11.64 -7.39
N ILE A 311 2.26 -11.52 -7.57
CA ILE A 311 1.68 -10.96 -8.79
C ILE A 311 2.07 -9.50 -8.96
N THR A 312 1.95 -8.69 -7.90
CA THR A 312 2.37 -7.27 -7.94
C THR A 312 3.88 -7.13 -8.16
N GLY A 313 4.69 -8.05 -7.64
CA GLY A 313 6.14 -8.09 -7.85
C GLY A 313 6.51 -8.33 -9.31
N ILE A 314 5.91 -9.33 -9.95
CA ILE A 314 6.15 -9.66 -11.36
C ILE A 314 5.68 -8.51 -12.27
N LEU A 315 4.44 -8.04 -12.10
CA LEU A 315 3.91 -6.92 -12.88
C LEU A 315 4.77 -5.67 -12.68
N GLY A 316 5.20 -5.44 -11.43
CA GLY A 316 6.01 -4.33 -11.06
C GLY A 316 7.38 -4.31 -11.74
N ALA A 317 8.07 -5.41 -11.73
CA ALA A 317 9.37 -5.54 -12.37
C ALA A 317 9.27 -5.30 -13.89
N LEU A 318 8.25 -5.87 -14.55
CA LEU A 318 8.04 -5.69 -16.00
C LEU A 318 7.76 -4.22 -16.36
N VAL A 319 6.87 -3.57 -15.61
CA VAL A 319 6.55 -2.15 -15.84
C VAL A 319 7.77 -1.27 -15.57
N LEU A 320 8.54 -1.53 -14.52
CA LEU A 320 9.76 -0.78 -14.22
C LEU A 320 10.78 -0.88 -15.36
N ILE A 321 11.05 -2.09 -15.86
CA ILE A 321 11.96 -2.32 -17.00
C ILE A 321 11.47 -1.55 -18.24
N TYR A 322 10.17 -1.59 -18.51
CA TYR A 322 9.59 -0.85 -19.63
C TYR A 322 9.77 0.67 -19.50
N LEU A 323 9.49 1.23 -18.32
CA LEU A 323 9.64 2.66 -18.06
C LEU A 323 11.10 3.11 -18.14
N MET A 324 12.05 2.27 -17.67
CA MET A 324 13.49 2.54 -17.80
C MET A 324 13.93 2.55 -19.27
N LYS A 325 13.51 1.57 -20.08
CA LYS A 325 13.83 1.52 -21.53
C LYS A 325 13.31 2.74 -22.28
N LYS A 326 12.17 3.28 -21.88
CA LYS A 326 11.56 4.46 -22.51
C LYS A 326 12.20 5.79 -22.11
N GLY A 327 13.20 5.77 -21.23
CA GLY A 327 13.94 6.96 -20.78
C GLY A 327 13.09 7.95 -19.96
N ILE A 328 11.94 7.50 -19.42
CA ILE A 328 11.01 8.34 -18.65
C ILE A 328 11.63 8.78 -17.32
N TYR A 329 12.70 8.12 -16.88
CA TYR A 329 13.50 8.47 -15.70
C TYR A 329 14.75 9.30 -16.00
N ARG A 330 14.83 9.96 -17.16
CA ARG A 330 15.88 10.97 -17.36
C ARG A 330 15.58 12.14 -16.40
N VAL A 331 16.36 12.18 -15.34
CA VAL A 331 16.50 13.28 -14.38
C VAL A 331 17.12 14.48 -15.08
#